data_4e33b2e3211f6bee880c2d24243b71cf
#
_entry.id   4e33b2e3211f6bee880c2d24243b71cf
#
_cell.length_a   1.000
_cell.length_b   1.000
_cell.length_c   1.000
_cell.angle_alpha   90.00
_cell.angle_beta   90.00
_cell.angle_gamma   90.00
#
_symmetry.space_group_name_H-M   'P 1'
#
loop_
_entity.id
_entity.type
_entity.pdbx_description
1 polymer ?
#
loop_
_entity_poly.entity_id
_entity_poly.type
_entity_poly.pdbx_seq_one_letter_code
_entity_poly.pdbx_strand_id
1 'polypeptide(L)'
;MSMQLKEEIKQNKPFRTLRQEAQLNIVRTSNLLTDSFEQMLKPYGITGTQYNVLRILRGAEPGGLCRNEVSQRLLNRMPDATRLLDRMEEAGLVTRERSQSDRRQVYTHITKKGLELVDSLDDATDAQHEKSLGHMNEVQLKQLIKLLTIARNKE
;
A
#
# COMPACT_ATOMS: atom_id res chain seq x y z
N MET A 1 15.96 24.92 4.13
CA MET A 1 15.05 24.82 5.31
C MET A 1 13.83 24.01 4.92
N SER A 2 13.49 22.99 5.68
CA SER A 2 12.23 22.29 5.46
C SER A 2 11.08 23.18 5.92
N MET A 3 10.09 23.40 5.05
CA MET A 3 8.88 24.14 5.36
C MET A 3 8.05 23.36 6.39
N GLN A 4 7.56 24.01 7.43
CA GLN A 4 6.67 23.36 8.39
C GLN A 4 5.27 23.18 7.82
N LEU A 5 4.53 22.14 8.24
CA LEU A 5 3.19 21.84 7.75
C LEU A 5 2.28 23.05 7.72
N LYS A 6 2.31 23.88 8.76
CA LYS A 6 1.51 25.11 8.85
C LYS A 6 1.72 26.06 7.66
N GLU A 7 2.95 26.17 7.19
CA GLU A 7 3.34 27.00 6.05
C GLU A 7 2.89 26.36 4.73
N GLU A 8 3.09 25.03 4.60
CA GLU A 8 2.68 24.25 3.42
C GLU A 8 1.18 24.37 3.13
N ILE A 9 0.35 24.27 4.17
CA ILE A 9 -1.11 24.33 4.05
C ILE A 9 -1.68 25.74 4.20
N LYS A 10 -0.81 26.77 4.30
CA LYS A 10 -1.18 28.20 4.47
C LYS A 10 -2.14 28.45 5.63
N GLN A 11 -1.91 27.73 6.75
CA GLN A 11 -2.76 27.87 7.93
C GLN A 11 -2.36 29.10 8.74
N ASN A 12 -3.30 30.04 8.96
CA ASN A 12 -3.02 31.29 9.68
C ASN A 12 -2.99 31.09 11.19
N LYS A 13 -3.81 30.18 11.73
CA LYS A 13 -3.89 29.93 13.19
C LYS A 13 -2.96 28.77 13.59
N PRO A 14 -2.40 28.80 14.81
CA PRO A 14 -1.61 27.68 15.33
C PRO A 14 -2.49 26.43 15.49
N PHE A 15 -1.86 25.24 15.47
CA PHE A 15 -2.54 24.01 15.83
C PHE A 15 -2.98 24.05 17.31
N ARG A 16 -4.15 23.50 17.60
CA ARG A 16 -4.70 23.52 18.98
C ARG A 16 -3.93 22.60 19.91
N THR A 17 -3.37 21.51 19.40
CA THR A 17 -2.60 20.53 20.16
C THR A 17 -1.51 19.92 19.30
N LEU A 18 -0.43 19.42 19.93
CA LEU A 18 0.60 18.63 19.27
C LEU A 18 0.03 17.36 18.62
N ARG A 19 -1.01 16.77 19.21
CA ARG A 19 -1.70 15.58 18.64
C ARG A 19 -2.37 15.90 17.31
N GLN A 20 -3.02 17.06 17.23
CA GLN A 20 -3.61 17.53 15.97
C GLN A 20 -2.54 17.74 14.90
N GLU A 21 -1.46 18.43 15.24
CA GLU A 21 -0.34 18.68 14.34
C GLU A 21 0.30 17.39 13.84
N ALA A 22 0.59 16.45 14.74
CA ALA A 22 1.14 15.14 14.39
C ALA A 22 0.21 14.35 13.46
N GLN A 23 -1.09 14.32 13.76
CA GLN A 23 -2.07 13.63 12.91
C GLN A 23 -2.13 14.23 11.51
N LEU A 24 -2.16 15.55 11.39
CA LEU A 24 -2.20 16.22 10.09
C LEU A 24 -0.90 16.03 9.30
N ASN A 25 0.26 16.00 9.97
CA ASN A 25 1.53 15.64 9.33
C ASN A 25 1.49 14.22 8.76
N ILE A 26 0.99 13.24 9.51
CA ILE A 26 0.85 11.86 9.03
C ILE A 26 -0.06 11.81 7.79
N VAL A 27 -1.22 12.46 7.83
CA VAL A 27 -2.17 12.51 6.70
C VAL A 27 -1.53 13.16 5.48
N ARG A 28 -0.90 14.34 5.66
CA ARG A 28 -0.24 15.07 4.56
C ARG A 28 0.85 14.23 3.92
N THR A 29 1.72 13.65 4.72
CA THR A 29 2.83 12.81 4.25
C THR A 29 2.32 11.56 3.55
N SER A 30 1.32 10.87 4.13
CA SER A 30 0.70 9.70 3.51
C SER A 30 0.13 10.02 2.13
N ASN A 31 -0.60 11.13 1.98
CA ASN A 31 -1.16 11.54 0.69
C ASN A 31 -0.04 11.80 -0.34
N LEU A 32 1.00 12.55 0.03
CA LEU A 32 2.12 12.84 -0.87
C LEU A 32 2.83 11.56 -1.34
N LEU A 33 3.07 10.62 -0.44
CA LEU A 33 3.70 9.33 -0.78
C LEU A 33 2.79 8.49 -1.68
N THR A 34 1.50 8.43 -1.37
CA THR A 34 0.50 7.70 -2.16
C THR A 34 0.38 8.28 -3.57
N ASP A 35 0.22 9.60 -3.69
CA ASP A 35 0.10 10.26 -4.99
C ASP A 35 1.34 10.02 -5.86
N SER A 36 2.54 10.13 -5.28
CA SER A 36 3.79 9.87 -5.98
C SER A 36 3.92 8.42 -6.45
N PHE A 37 3.47 7.47 -5.63
CA PHE A 37 3.47 6.05 -5.97
C PHE A 37 2.45 5.73 -7.07
N GLU A 38 1.23 6.29 -7.00
CA GLU A 38 0.21 6.14 -8.04
C GLU A 38 0.67 6.73 -9.38
N GLN A 39 1.38 7.86 -9.38
CA GLN A 39 1.96 8.42 -10.60
C GLN A 39 2.99 7.49 -11.23
N MET A 40 3.82 6.83 -10.44
CA MET A 40 4.80 5.84 -10.91
C MET A 40 4.12 4.62 -11.54
N LEU A 41 2.99 4.15 -10.97
CA LEU A 41 2.25 2.99 -11.46
C LEU A 41 1.39 3.28 -12.70
N LYS A 42 1.05 4.53 -12.95
CA LYS A 42 0.12 4.92 -14.03
C LYS A 42 0.47 4.35 -15.42
N PRO A 43 1.75 4.35 -15.87
CA PRO A 43 2.13 3.76 -17.16
C PRO A 43 1.87 2.24 -17.26
N TYR A 44 1.82 1.56 -16.11
CA TYR A 44 1.61 0.11 -16.04
C TYR A 44 0.11 -0.28 -15.97
N GLY A 45 -0.79 0.71 -15.91
CA GLY A 45 -2.23 0.51 -15.95
C GLY A 45 -2.82 -0.13 -14.68
N ILE A 46 -2.12 -0.06 -13.56
CA ILE A 46 -2.59 -0.56 -12.26
C ILE A 46 -2.53 0.53 -11.19
N THR A 47 -3.36 0.37 -10.15
CA THR A 47 -3.37 1.21 -8.96
C THR A 47 -2.42 0.68 -7.88
N GLY A 48 -2.07 1.51 -6.90
CA GLY A 48 -1.30 1.09 -5.73
C GLY A 48 -1.95 -0.06 -4.96
N THR A 49 -3.27 -0.07 -4.86
CA THR A 49 -4.01 -1.17 -4.22
C THR A 49 -3.90 -2.48 -5.02
N GLN A 50 -4.03 -2.44 -6.34
CA GLN A 50 -3.82 -3.61 -7.20
C GLN A 50 -2.37 -4.13 -7.11
N TYR A 51 -1.40 -3.24 -7.14
CA TYR A 51 0.01 -3.60 -6.92
C TYR A 51 0.20 -4.28 -5.56
N ASN A 52 -0.41 -3.75 -4.50
CA ASN A 52 -0.32 -4.35 -3.16
C ASN A 52 -0.93 -5.76 -3.12
N VAL A 53 -2.08 -5.99 -3.79
CA VAL A 53 -2.66 -7.35 -3.95
C VAL A 53 -1.69 -8.29 -4.65
N LEU A 54 -1.08 -7.86 -5.76
CA LEU A 54 -0.12 -8.71 -6.49
C LEU A 54 1.08 -9.09 -5.62
N ARG A 55 1.62 -8.17 -4.84
CA ARG A 55 2.70 -8.46 -3.88
C ARG A 55 2.29 -9.44 -2.79
N ILE A 56 1.09 -9.27 -2.24
CA ILE A 56 0.54 -10.17 -1.21
C ILE A 56 0.38 -11.58 -1.79
N LEU A 57 -0.19 -11.71 -2.99
CA LEU A 57 -0.41 -13.00 -3.63
C LEU A 57 0.91 -13.65 -4.07
N ARG A 58 1.88 -12.89 -4.60
CA ARG A 58 3.23 -13.39 -4.91
C ARG A 58 3.87 -14.06 -3.70
N GLY A 59 3.74 -13.45 -2.52
CA GLY A 59 4.26 -14.00 -1.26
C GLY A 59 3.46 -15.18 -0.68
N ALA A 60 2.25 -15.45 -1.20
CA ALA A 60 1.36 -16.49 -0.70
C ALA A 60 1.35 -17.77 -1.56
N GLU A 61 1.99 -17.75 -2.73
CA GLU A 61 2.07 -18.93 -3.59
C GLU A 61 2.92 -20.06 -2.94
N PRO A 62 2.55 -21.33 -3.20
CA PRO A 62 1.53 -21.83 -4.11
C PRO A 62 0.11 -21.94 -3.48
N GLY A 63 -0.07 -21.56 -2.23
CA GLY A 63 -1.33 -21.80 -1.51
C GLY A 63 -2.49 -20.87 -1.89
N GLY A 64 -2.19 -19.68 -2.43
CA GLY A 64 -3.19 -18.63 -2.64
C GLY A 64 -3.78 -18.08 -1.34
N LEU A 65 -4.73 -17.17 -1.45
CA LEU A 65 -5.40 -16.55 -0.30
C LEU A 65 -6.91 -16.42 -0.55
N CYS A 66 -7.70 -16.62 0.48
CA CYS A 66 -9.11 -16.27 0.41
C CYS A 66 -9.31 -14.74 0.48
N ARG A 67 -10.47 -14.26 0.03
CA ARG A 67 -10.81 -12.82 -0.02
C ARG A 67 -10.56 -12.09 1.31
N ASN A 68 -10.95 -12.71 2.42
CA ASN A 68 -10.78 -12.08 3.74
C ASN A 68 -9.31 -11.94 4.12
N GLU A 69 -8.46 -12.93 3.78
CA GLU A 69 -7.02 -12.87 4.02
C GLU A 69 -6.36 -11.77 3.17
N VAL A 70 -6.78 -11.60 1.91
CA VAL A 70 -6.33 -10.50 1.07
C VAL A 70 -6.70 -9.16 1.72
N SER A 71 -7.97 -8.99 2.13
CA SER A 71 -8.44 -7.75 2.77
C SER A 71 -7.68 -7.41 4.04
N GLN A 72 -7.34 -8.40 4.87
CA GLN A 72 -6.60 -8.22 6.11
C GLN A 72 -5.13 -7.80 5.91
N ARG A 73 -4.53 -8.22 4.79
CA ARG A 73 -3.11 -7.94 4.47
C ARG A 73 -2.89 -6.66 3.68
N LEU A 74 -3.97 -6.04 3.17
CA LEU A 74 -3.87 -4.76 2.45
C LEU A 74 -3.38 -3.64 3.36
N LEU A 75 -2.53 -2.76 2.80
CA LEU A 75 -2.06 -1.56 3.48
C LEU A 75 -3.20 -0.59 3.77
N ASN A 76 -4.12 -0.41 2.82
CA ASN A 76 -5.35 0.35 3.05
C ASN A 76 -6.46 -0.58 3.54
N ARG A 77 -7.11 -0.16 4.60
CA ARG A 77 -8.24 -0.89 5.14
C ARG A 77 -9.38 -0.98 4.13
N MET A 78 -9.66 -2.19 3.68
CA MET A 78 -10.74 -2.48 2.74
C MET A 78 -11.59 -3.62 3.30
N PRO A 79 -12.82 -3.33 3.78
CA PRO A 79 -13.69 -4.37 4.39
C PRO A 79 -14.08 -5.46 3.39
N ASP A 80 -14.23 -5.10 2.11
CA ASP A 80 -14.58 -6.04 1.03
C ASP A 80 -13.72 -5.80 -0.21
N ALA A 81 -12.90 -6.79 -0.54
CA ALA A 81 -12.04 -6.78 -1.72
C ALA A 81 -12.68 -7.40 -2.97
N THR A 82 -13.97 -7.77 -2.94
CA THR A 82 -14.62 -8.51 -4.04
C THR A 82 -14.50 -7.79 -5.37
N ARG A 83 -14.93 -6.54 -5.44
CA ARG A 83 -14.89 -5.75 -6.69
C ARG A 83 -13.46 -5.50 -7.21
N LEU A 84 -12.50 -5.37 -6.28
CA LEU A 84 -11.09 -5.23 -6.63
C LEU A 84 -10.58 -6.51 -7.29
N LEU A 85 -10.85 -7.67 -6.67
CA LEU A 85 -10.44 -8.97 -7.19
C LEU A 85 -11.16 -9.32 -8.49
N ASP A 86 -12.45 -8.97 -8.65
CA ASP A 86 -13.20 -9.14 -9.90
C ASP A 86 -12.51 -8.40 -11.06
N ARG A 87 -12.17 -7.13 -10.88
CA ARG A 87 -11.46 -6.34 -11.89
C ARG A 87 -10.07 -6.90 -12.22
N MET A 88 -9.36 -7.40 -11.20
CA MET A 88 -8.05 -7.99 -11.41
C MET A 88 -8.12 -9.33 -12.14
N GLU A 89 -9.18 -10.11 -11.94
CA GLU A 89 -9.45 -11.34 -12.65
C GLU A 89 -9.83 -11.04 -14.11
N GLU A 90 -10.71 -10.07 -14.37
CA GLU A 90 -11.04 -9.58 -15.71
C GLU A 90 -9.80 -9.09 -16.48
N ALA A 91 -8.86 -8.44 -15.78
CA ALA A 91 -7.58 -8.02 -16.34
C ALA A 91 -6.58 -9.19 -16.54
N GLY A 92 -6.91 -10.40 -16.10
CA GLY A 92 -6.05 -11.58 -16.17
C GLY A 92 -4.84 -11.57 -15.23
N LEU A 93 -4.86 -10.75 -14.19
CA LEU A 93 -3.77 -10.63 -13.23
C LEU A 93 -3.86 -11.64 -12.08
N VAL A 94 -5.06 -12.09 -11.77
CA VAL A 94 -5.35 -13.11 -10.77
C VAL A 94 -6.34 -14.12 -11.32
N THR A 95 -6.40 -15.30 -10.69
CA THR A 95 -7.42 -16.31 -10.93
C THR A 95 -8.00 -16.77 -9.60
N ARG A 96 -9.22 -17.31 -9.63
CA ARG A 96 -9.91 -17.79 -8.44
C ARG A 96 -10.33 -19.24 -8.61
N GLU A 97 -10.02 -20.05 -7.60
CA GLU A 97 -10.36 -21.47 -7.57
C GLU A 97 -11.13 -21.81 -6.31
N ARG A 98 -12.15 -22.63 -6.45
CA ARG A 98 -12.88 -23.18 -5.30
C ARG A 98 -12.04 -24.29 -4.65
N SER A 99 -11.99 -24.28 -3.32
CA SER A 99 -11.35 -25.34 -2.57
C SER A 99 -12.02 -26.69 -2.86
N GLN A 100 -11.22 -27.72 -3.04
CA GLN A 100 -11.73 -29.09 -3.18
C GLN A 100 -12.23 -29.67 -1.84
N SER A 101 -11.66 -29.21 -0.72
CA SER A 101 -12.01 -29.67 0.63
C SER A 101 -13.21 -28.92 1.21
N ASP A 102 -13.39 -27.62 0.86
CA ASP A 102 -14.52 -26.81 1.30
C ASP A 102 -14.97 -25.88 0.16
N ARG A 103 -16.04 -26.28 -0.53
CA ARG A 103 -16.62 -25.53 -1.67
C ARG A 103 -17.09 -24.11 -1.36
N ARG A 104 -17.15 -23.71 -0.07
CA ARG A 104 -17.49 -22.37 0.37
C ARG A 104 -16.29 -21.44 0.31
N GLN A 105 -15.08 -22.00 0.29
CA GLN A 105 -13.83 -21.23 0.20
C GLN A 105 -13.38 -21.09 -1.25
N VAL A 106 -13.06 -19.86 -1.62
CA VAL A 106 -12.49 -19.48 -2.91
C VAL A 106 -11.12 -18.88 -2.68
N TYR A 107 -10.10 -19.47 -3.23
CA TYR A 107 -8.73 -18.99 -3.16
C TYR A 107 -8.39 -18.18 -4.40
N THR A 108 -7.69 -17.07 -4.18
CA THR A 108 -7.16 -16.20 -5.23
C THR A 108 -5.67 -16.47 -5.37
N HIS A 109 -5.24 -16.68 -6.61
CA HIS A 109 -3.85 -16.89 -6.99
C HIS A 109 -3.41 -15.82 -7.97
N ILE A 110 -2.12 -15.48 -7.93
CA ILE A 110 -1.52 -14.64 -8.96
C ILE A 110 -1.35 -15.46 -10.26
N THR A 111 -1.66 -14.87 -11.40
CA THR A 111 -1.39 -15.49 -12.72
C THR A 111 0.06 -15.26 -13.13
N LYS A 112 0.51 -15.97 -14.17
CA LYS A 112 1.81 -15.71 -14.80
C LYS A 112 1.93 -14.24 -15.24
N LYS A 113 0.88 -13.68 -15.85
CA LYS A 113 0.81 -12.27 -16.25
C LYS A 113 0.96 -11.33 -15.05
N GLY A 114 0.26 -11.62 -13.96
CA GLY A 114 0.34 -10.83 -12.71
C GLY A 114 1.74 -10.90 -12.09
N LEU A 115 2.34 -12.09 -12.08
CA LEU A 115 3.70 -12.30 -11.56
C LEU A 115 4.75 -11.55 -12.39
N GLU A 116 4.71 -11.67 -13.72
CA GLU A 116 5.61 -10.94 -14.62
C GLU A 116 5.48 -9.43 -14.44
N LEU A 117 4.25 -8.92 -14.27
CA LEU A 117 4.02 -7.50 -14.02
C LEU A 117 4.63 -7.05 -12.69
N VAL A 118 4.34 -7.74 -11.59
CA VAL A 118 4.85 -7.30 -10.26
C VAL A 118 6.36 -7.45 -10.18
N ASP A 119 6.96 -8.47 -10.80
CA ASP A 119 8.41 -8.64 -10.85
C ASP A 119 9.09 -7.53 -11.67
N SER A 120 8.47 -7.11 -12.77
CA SER A 120 8.98 -5.99 -13.58
C SER A 120 8.95 -4.64 -12.86
N LEU A 121 8.20 -4.53 -11.78
CA LEU A 121 8.04 -3.31 -10.99
C LEU A 121 9.01 -3.21 -9.80
N ASP A 122 9.75 -4.26 -9.47
CA ASP A 122 10.61 -4.25 -8.28
C ASP A 122 11.64 -3.11 -8.32
N ASP A 123 12.39 -2.94 -9.41
CA ASP A 123 13.37 -1.85 -9.55
C ASP A 123 12.72 -0.46 -9.55
N ALA A 124 11.56 -0.32 -10.20
CA ALA A 124 10.83 0.96 -10.27
C ALA A 124 10.28 1.36 -8.88
N THR A 125 9.82 0.39 -8.09
CA THR A 125 9.35 0.64 -6.73
C THR A 125 10.49 0.98 -5.78
N ASP A 126 11.63 0.33 -5.88
CA ASP A 126 12.82 0.66 -5.10
C ASP A 126 13.32 2.07 -5.43
N ALA A 127 13.38 2.44 -6.70
CA ALA A 127 13.73 3.79 -7.13
C ALA A 127 12.70 4.83 -6.64
N GLN A 128 11.41 4.49 -6.59
CA GLN A 128 10.37 5.37 -6.06
C GLN A 128 10.50 5.56 -4.54
N HIS A 129 10.85 4.52 -3.79
CA HIS A 129 11.11 4.62 -2.34
C HIS A 129 12.33 5.51 -2.08
N GLU A 130 13.40 5.33 -2.85
CA GLU A 130 14.60 6.17 -2.76
C GLU A 130 14.28 7.63 -3.09
N LYS A 131 13.53 7.89 -4.16
CA LYS A 131 13.08 9.24 -4.52
C LYS A 131 12.27 9.91 -3.42
N SER A 132 11.44 9.14 -2.72
CA SER A 132 10.53 9.67 -1.69
C SER A 132 11.21 9.90 -0.35
N LEU A 133 12.08 9.03 0.09
CA LEU A 133 12.65 9.00 1.44
C LEU A 133 14.19 8.93 1.48
N GLY A 134 14.88 8.88 0.32
CA GLY A 134 16.33 8.75 0.26
C GLY A 134 17.11 9.95 0.82
N HIS A 135 16.44 11.09 1.05
CA HIS A 135 17.01 12.23 1.77
C HIS A 135 17.13 12.02 3.27
N MET A 136 16.51 10.97 3.82
CA MET A 136 16.59 10.60 5.23
C MET A 136 17.70 9.57 5.44
N ASN A 137 18.51 9.78 6.47
CA ASN A 137 19.51 8.79 6.86
C ASN A 137 18.88 7.60 7.61
N GLU A 138 19.66 6.53 7.78
CA GLU A 138 19.18 5.29 8.41
C GLU A 138 18.63 5.47 9.82
N VAL A 139 19.24 6.35 10.63
CA VAL A 139 18.77 6.65 12.00
C VAL A 139 17.40 7.30 11.96
N GLN A 140 17.21 8.28 11.08
CA GLN A 140 15.93 8.97 10.90
C GLN A 140 14.84 8.03 10.41
N LEU A 141 15.14 7.14 9.45
CA LEU A 141 14.20 6.13 8.96
C LEU A 141 13.78 5.16 10.07
N LYS A 142 14.72 4.67 10.88
CA LYS A 142 14.43 3.80 12.03
C LYS A 142 13.55 4.49 13.07
N GLN A 143 13.81 5.77 13.35
CA GLN A 143 12.99 6.57 14.26
C GLN A 143 11.57 6.77 13.72
N LEU A 144 11.42 7.10 12.43
CA LEU A 144 10.13 7.27 11.78
C LEU A 144 9.31 5.98 11.86
N ILE A 145 9.90 4.83 11.51
CA ILE A 145 9.26 3.51 11.59
C ILE A 145 8.77 3.24 13.02
N LYS A 146 9.62 3.47 14.03
CA LYS A 146 9.28 3.28 15.43
C LYS A 146 8.10 4.15 15.85
N LEU A 147 8.13 5.45 15.53
CA LEU A 147 7.07 6.39 15.89
C LEU A 147 5.74 6.08 15.23
N LEU A 148 5.76 5.72 13.93
CA LEU A 148 4.56 5.30 13.21
C LEU A 148 3.99 3.98 13.76
N THR A 149 4.84 3.05 14.21
CA THR A 149 4.41 1.82 14.86
C THR A 149 3.71 2.11 16.19
N ILE A 150 4.27 2.97 17.03
CA ILE A 150 3.65 3.43 18.28
C ILE A 150 2.31 4.12 17.99
N ALA A 151 2.25 4.97 16.97
CA ALA A 151 1.02 5.69 16.62
C ALA A 151 -0.12 4.77 16.19
N ARG A 152 0.17 3.61 15.59
CA ARG A 152 -0.83 2.62 15.17
C ARG A 152 -1.28 1.71 16.31
N ASN A 153 -0.39 1.37 17.21
CA ASN A 153 -0.65 0.46 18.33
C ASN A 153 -1.18 1.28 19.52
N LYS A 154 -2.51 1.25 19.69
CA LYS A 154 -3.13 1.75 20.92
C LYS A 154 -3.05 0.62 21.95
N GLU A 155 -2.22 0.80 22.98
CA GLU A 155 -2.30 -0.02 24.19
C GLU A 155 -3.64 0.23 24.89
#